data_bdbd941fa705a1586b154cf1f88b9cb2
#
_entry.id   bdbd941fa705a1586b154cf1f88b9cb2
#
_cell.length_a   1.000
_cell.length_b   1.000
_cell.length_c   1.000
_cell.angle_alpha   90.00
_cell.angle_beta   90.00
_cell.angle_gamma   90.00
#
_symmetry.space_group_name_H-M   'P 1'
#
loop_
_entity.id
_entity.type
_entity.pdbx_description
1 polymer ?
#
loop_
_entity_poly.entity_id
_entity_poly.type
_entity_poly.pdbx_seq_one_letter_code
_entity_poly.pdbx_strand_id
1 'polypeptide(L)'
;CEVECPTGALTVVPKASVNANKCIHCLKCIEFKDRGCVMANSMNISEGNLTNKNKMKTSGIDKYSTFGLKVWWLERFFESPDTYFEGDHGLGVKMVPAAINWYRDAEIMDRKDKIISPLGRILADKYNQDHKSVWEVMWINMYYNSLAVQFYIDNIDFGRPYEKKEILTLMADAFPGIAEATLNNPLGALCSMFGINEMSCLGDEMGQGLIEAKGKSVKSITRTTDPYIKPAIIAYFLYKYAEAHGRYSLRVSELFDRNNKGTIEKVFGISRSDFEN
;
A
#
# COMPACT_ATOMS: atom_id res chain seq x y z
N CYS A 1 28.37 11.18 -21.92
CA CYS A 1 26.98 10.82 -21.54
C CYS A 1 26.08 10.68 -22.77
N GLU A 2 26.05 11.61 -23.69
CA GLU A 2 25.30 11.46 -24.97
C GLU A 2 25.73 10.23 -25.74
N VAL A 3 27.05 9.98 -25.81
CA VAL A 3 27.67 8.86 -26.53
C VAL A 3 27.30 7.51 -25.90
N GLU A 4 27.07 7.48 -24.59
CA GLU A 4 26.73 6.26 -23.86
C GLU A 4 25.22 5.93 -23.90
N CYS A 5 24.40 6.84 -24.38
CA CYS A 5 22.96 6.57 -24.53
C CYS A 5 22.71 5.73 -25.79
N PRO A 6 22.31 4.46 -25.66
CA PRO A 6 22.20 3.53 -26.82
C PRO A 6 21.11 3.94 -27.82
N THR A 7 20.19 4.81 -27.41
CA THR A 7 19.08 5.28 -28.27
C THR A 7 19.20 6.75 -28.66
N GLY A 8 20.27 7.44 -28.24
CA GLY A 8 20.40 8.88 -28.44
C GLY A 8 19.29 9.72 -27.79
N ALA A 9 18.68 9.21 -26.75
CA ALA A 9 17.61 9.91 -26.02
C ALA A 9 18.12 11.05 -25.13
N LEU A 10 19.42 11.03 -24.77
CA LEU A 10 20.04 12.02 -23.88
C LEU A 10 20.75 13.09 -24.68
N THR A 11 20.42 14.35 -24.38
CA THR A 11 21.13 15.53 -24.86
C THR A 11 21.68 16.32 -23.67
N VAL A 12 22.93 16.74 -23.71
CA VAL A 12 23.61 17.39 -22.56
C VAL A 12 23.80 18.89 -22.76
N VAL A 13 23.90 19.38 -24.01
CA VAL A 13 24.17 20.77 -24.33
C VAL A 13 23.00 21.41 -25.07
N PRO A 14 22.53 22.59 -24.72
CA PRO A 14 23.03 23.52 -23.64
C PRO A 14 22.52 23.13 -22.24
N LYS A 15 21.55 22.26 -22.15
CA LYS A 15 20.96 21.75 -20.87
C LYS A 15 20.66 20.30 -21.01
N ALA A 16 21.03 19.53 -20.00
CA ALA A 16 20.72 18.10 -19.97
C ALA A 16 19.20 17.84 -20.07
N SER A 17 18.80 17.07 -21.07
CA SER A 17 17.41 16.69 -21.30
C SER A 17 17.32 15.26 -21.83
N VAL A 18 16.22 14.57 -21.52
CA VAL A 18 15.95 13.22 -21.97
C VAL A 18 14.69 13.23 -22.81
N ASN A 19 14.78 12.75 -24.04
CA ASN A 19 13.62 12.53 -24.90
C ASN A 19 12.91 11.24 -24.46
N ALA A 20 11.75 11.38 -23.81
CA ALA A 20 10.99 10.25 -23.27
C ALA A 20 10.57 9.25 -24.37
N ASN A 21 10.33 9.68 -25.61
CA ASN A 21 9.92 8.80 -26.71
C ASN A 21 11.06 7.92 -27.26
N LYS A 22 12.30 8.29 -26.98
CA LYS A 22 13.50 7.54 -27.39
C LYS A 22 14.14 6.78 -26.22
N CYS A 23 13.79 7.14 -24.99
CA CYS A 23 14.39 6.56 -23.79
C CYS A 23 13.83 5.15 -23.53
N ILE A 24 14.72 4.16 -23.53
CA ILE A 24 14.40 2.75 -23.19
C ILE A 24 14.66 2.44 -21.71
N HIS A 25 14.86 3.46 -20.86
CA HIS A 25 15.09 3.35 -19.42
C HIS A 25 16.24 2.40 -19.04
N CYS A 26 17.29 2.29 -19.86
CA CYS A 26 18.44 1.40 -19.60
C CYS A 26 19.37 1.88 -18.48
N LEU A 27 19.12 3.06 -17.90
CA LEU A 27 19.84 3.70 -16.78
C LEU A 27 21.33 3.96 -16.99
N LYS A 28 21.92 3.65 -18.15
CA LYS A 28 23.35 3.91 -18.42
C LYS A 28 23.79 5.35 -18.16
N CYS A 29 22.89 6.32 -18.39
CA CYS A 29 23.16 7.73 -18.08
C CYS A 29 23.29 8.04 -16.58
N ILE A 30 22.78 7.18 -15.71
CA ILE A 30 22.80 7.35 -14.24
C ILE A 30 24.00 6.62 -13.63
N GLU A 31 24.52 5.55 -14.25
CA GLU A 31 25.68 4.79 -13.78
C GLU A 31 26.96 5.65 -13.75
N PHE A 32 27.03 6.74 -14.54
CA PHE A 32 28.15 7.65 -14.60
C PHE A 32 28.13 8.76 -13.55
N LYS A 33 27.67 8.48 -12.33
CA LYS A 33 27.56 9.48 -11.23
C LYS A 33 28.85 10.26 -10.99
N ASP A 34 30.02 9.64 -11.15
CA ASP A 34 31.32 10.25 -10.89
C ASP A 34 31.75 11.28 -11.95
N ARG A 35 31.05 11.35 -13.07
CA ARG A 35 31.33 12.28 -14.17
C ARG A 35 30.32 13.42 -14.33
N GLY A 36 29.35 13.55 -13.43
CA GLY A 36 28.40 14.66 -13.37
C GLY A 36 27.41 14.78 -14.53
N CYS A 37 27.15 13.69 -15.26
CA CYS A 37 26.40 13.77 -16.52
C CYS A 37 24.87 13.87 -16.35
N VAL A 38 24.28 13.16 -15.44
CA VAL A 38 22.88 13.27 -15.07
C VAL A 38 22.74 12.91 -13.59
N MET A 39 22.30 13.85 -12.78
CA MET A 39 21.77 13.50 -11.46
C MET A 39 20.33 13.10 -11.67
N ALA A 40 19.94 11.89 -11.25
CA ALA A 40 18.55 11.62 -11.05
C ALA A 40 18.00 12.74 -10.17
N ASN A 41 17.02 13.48 -10.65
CA ASN A 41 16.39 14.53 -9.88
C ASN A 41 15.92 13.92 -8.55
N SER A 42 16.74 14.03 -7.51
CA SER A 42 16.23 14.18 -6.17
C SER A 42 15.32 15.39 -6.28
N MET A 43 14.01 15.20 -6.20
CA MET A 43 13.03 16.27 -6.13
C MET A 43 13.64 17.37 -5.26
N ASN A 44 13.62 18.62 -5.74
CA ASN A 44 14.07 19.81 -5.07
C ASN A 44 13.89 19.74 -3.56
N ILE A 45 14.88 19.26 -2.86
CA ILE A 45 15.09 19.58 -1.46
C ILE A 45 15.79 20.95 -1.56
N SER A 46 14.97 22.00 -1.66
CA SER A 46 15.45 23.35 -1.35
C SER A 46 16.07 23.26 0.04
N GLU A 47 17.36 23.50 0.15
CA GLU A 47 18.07 23.83 1.39
C GLU A 47 17.48 25.13 1.94
N GLY A 48 16.31 25.03 2.51
CA GLY A 48 15.56 26.08 3.15
C GLY A 48 15.02 25.59 4.48
N ASN A 49 15.76 25.93 5.55
CA ASN A 49 15.36 25.79 6.95
C ASN A 49 15.30 24.38 7.56
N LEU A 50 16.42 23.96 8.11
CA LEU A 50 16.59 22.87 9.10
C LEU A 50 15.84 23.11 10.45
N THR A 51 14.67 23.75 10.44
CA THR A 51 13.85 24.00 11.64
C THR A 51 12.37 23.73 11.42
N ASN A 52 12.00 22.87 10.46
CA ASN A 52 10.64 22.34 10.45
C ASN A 52 10.70 20.82 10.69
N LYS A 53 10.40 20.42 11.93
CA LYS A 53 10.01 19.05 12.31
C LYS A 53 9.15 18.50 11.17
N ASN A 54 9.56 17.38 10.58
CA ASN A 54 8.76 16.61 9.62
C ASN A 54 7.37 16.37 10.22
N LYS A 55 6.45 17.28 9.99
CA LYS A 55 5.05 17.11 10.34
C LYS A 55 4.52 16.10 9.34
N MET A 56 4.54 14.82 9.73
CA MET A 56 3.98 13.74 8.94
C MET A 56 2.58 14.20 8.50
N LYS A 57 2.25 14.09 7.21
CA LYS A 57 0.90 14.40 6.72
C LYS A 57 -0.07 13.45 7.42
N THR A 58 -0.75 13.92 8.44
CA THR A 58 -1.75 13.16 9.21
C THR A 58 -3.15 13.27 8.61
N SER A 59 -3.30 14.15 7.62
CA SER A 59 -4.54 14.36 6.88
C SER A 59 -4.99 13.08 6.19
N GLY A 60 -6.21 12.65 6.48
CA GLY A 60 -6.84 11.48 5.87
C GLY A 60 -6.64 10.16 6.62
N ILE A 61 -6.11 10.17 7.86
CA ILE A 61 -5.98 8.95 8.66
C ILE A 61 -7.33 8.32 9.00
N ASP A 62 -8.37 9.11 9.22
CA ASP A 62 -9.71 8.67 9.57
C ASP A 62 -10.72 8.70 8.40
N LYS A 63 -10.23 8.79 7.16
CA LYS A 63 -11.07 8.90 5.94
C LYS A 63 -12.04 7.75 5.72
N TYR A 64 -11.86 6.64 6.41
CA TYR A 64 -12.76 5.47 6.36
C TYR A 64 -13.80 5.48 7.50
N SER A 65 -13.75 6.44 8.41
CA SER A 65 -14.46 6.36 9.69
C SER A 65 -14.15 5.01 10.37
N THR A 66 -15.17 4.27 10.80
CA THR A 66 -15.02 2.92 11.39
C THR A 66 -15.32 1.77 10.41
N PHE A 67 -15.49 2.08 9.12
CA PHE A 67 -15.93 1.12 8.11
C PHE A 67 -14.73 0.49 7.40
N GLY A 68 -14.45 -0.78 7.66
CA GLY A 68 -13.51 -1.59 6.89
C GLY A 68 -14.09 -2.02 5.55
N LEU A 69 -13.20 -2.25 4.58
CA LEU A 69 -13.57 -2.84 3.31
C LEU A 69 -14.11 -4.26 3.55
N LYS A 70 -15.29 -4.56 3.00
CA LYS A 70 -15.96 -5.85 3.14
C LYS A 70 -15.88 -6.65 1.86
N VAL A 71 -15.84 -7.98 1.99
CA VAL A 71 -15.87 -8.90 0.85
C VAL A 71 -17.07 -8.60 -0.06
N TRP A 72 -18.28 -8.52 0.50
CA TRP A 72 -19.48 -8.27 -0.29
C TRP A 72 -19.53 -6.88 -0.96
N TRP A 73 -18.81 -5.85 -0.43
CA TRP A 73 -18.68 -4.57 -1.11
C TRP A 73 -17.87 -4.73 -2.39
N LEU A 74 -16.78 -5.48 -2.30
CA LEU A 74 -15.89 -5.74 -3.42
C LEU A 74 -16.58 -6.59 -4.48
N GLU A 75 -17.25 -7.65 -4.08
CA GLU A 75 -18.01 -8.54 -4.99
C GLU A 75 -19.04 -7.75 -5.80
N ARG A 76 -19.90 -6.99 -5.12
CA ARG A 76 -20.91 -6.15 -5.80
C ARG A 76 -20.29 -5.08 -6.69
N PHE A 77 -19.16 -4.49 -6.27
CA PHE A 77 -18.47 -3.52 -7.11
C PHE A 77 -17.91 -4.19 -8.38
N PHE A 78 -17.36 -5.37 -8.26
CA PHE A 78 -16.82 -6.11 -9.41
C PHE A 78 -17.90 -6.67 -10.35
N GLU A 79 -19.10 -6.96 -9.85
CA GLU A 79 -20.24 -7.37 -10.68
C GLU A 79 -20.72 -6.28 -11.63
N SER A 80 -20.69 -5.01 -11.22
CA SER A 80 -21.22 -3.89 -12.00
C SER A 80 -20.38 -2.61 -11.81
N PRO A 81 -19.10 -2.64 -12.15
CA PRO A 81 -18.16 -1.62 -11.68
C PRO A 81 -18.39 -0.22 -12.28
N ASP A 82 -18.97 -0.14 -13.48
CA ASP A 82 -19.19 1.14 -14.16
C ASP A 82 -20.47 1.85 -13.68
N THR A 83 -21.44 1.10 -13.14
CA THR A 83 -22.74 1.61 -12.68
C THR A 83 -22.99 1.44 -11.18
N TYR A 84 -22.04 0.89 -10.44
CA TYR A 84 -22.20 0.53 -9.02
C TYR A 84 -22.74 1.67 -8.17
N PHE A 85 -22.26 2.88 -8.37
CA PHE A 85 -22.67 4.06 -7.59
C PHE A 85 -23.90 4.81 -8.17
N GLU A 86 -24.44 4.37 -9.30
CA GLU A 86 -25.61 4.96 -9.94
C GLU A 86 -26.93 4.33 -9.45
N GLY A 87 -26.86 3.10 -8.92
CA GLY A 87 -27.99 2.30 -8.49
C GLY A 87 -28.06 2.03 -6.98
N ASP A 88 -28.84 1.03 -6.60
CA ASP A 88 -28.88 0.50 -5.22
C ASP A 88 -27.66 -0.37 -4.97
N HIS A 89 -26.63 0.24 -4.43
CA HIS A 89 -25.37 -0.44 -4.05
C HIS A 89 -25.43 -1.09 -2.66
N GLY A 90 -26.54 -0.97 -1.92
CA GLY A 90 -26.70 -1.55 -0.58
C GLY A 90 -25.84 -0.91 0.53
N LEU A 91 -25.11 0.18 0.24
CA LEU A 91 -24.30 0.89 1.21
C LEU A 91 -25.09 2.02 1.86
N GLY A 92 -25.01 2.13 3.19
CA GLY A 92 -25.52 3.28 3.90
C GLY A 92 -24.76 4.58 3.55
N VAL A 93 -25.39 5.72 3.73
CA VAL A 93 -24.86 7.05 3.36
C VAL A 93 -23.43 7.29 3.90
N LYS A 94 -23.14 6.84 5.12
CA LYS A 94 -21.81 6.96 5.74
C LYS A 94 -20.79 5.93 5.24
N MET A 95 -21.27 4.82 4.65
CA MET A 95 -20.41 3.76 4.13
C MET A 95 -19.87 4.09 2.73
N VAL A 96 -20.62 4.82 1.92
CA VAL A 96 -20.22 5.19 0.56
C VAL A 96 -18.89 5.93 0.50
N PRO A 97 -18.64 6.99 1.28
CA PRO A 97 -17.33 7.65 1.29
C PRO A 97 -16.19 6.71 1.72
N ALA A 98 -16.44 5.82 2.67
CA ALA A 98 -15.45 4.84 3.12
C ALA A 98 -15.11 3.84 2.00
N ALA A 99 -16.12 3.28 1.31
CA ALA A 99 -15.92 2.36 0.20
C ALA A 99 -15.12 3.01 -0.93
N ILE A 100 -15.47 4.24 -1.35
CA ILE A 100 -14.74 5.00 -2.36
C ILE A 100 -13.26 5.18 -1.96
N ASN A 101 -13.00 5.53 -0.70
CA ASN A 101 -11.64 5.70 -0.22
C ASN A 101 -10.86 4.38 -0.24
N TRP A 102 -11.48 3.27 0.20
CA TRP A 102 -10.86 1.95 0.13
C TRP A 102 -10.57 1.52 -1.31
N TYR A 103 -11.51 1.70 -2.23
CA TYR A 103 -11.31 1.33 -3.64
C TYR A 103 -10.21 2.16 -4.31
N ARG A 104 -10.10 3.45 -3.96
CA ARG A 104 -9.02 4.32 -4.44
C ARG A 104 -7.66 3.95 -3.86
N ASP A 105 -7.61 3.59 -2.58
CA ASP A 105 -6.36 3.19 -1.95
C ASP A 105 -5.90 1.80 -2.40
N ALA A 106 -6.83 0.91 -2.71
CA ALA A 106 -6.57 -0.37 -3.35
C ALA A 106 -6.23 -0.25 -4.85
N GLU A 107 -6.33 0.97 -5.43
CA GLU A 107 -6.11 1.28 -6.84
C GLU A 107 -7.09 0.56 -7.79
N ILE A 108 -8.22 0.08 -7.29
CA ILE A 108 -9.27 -0.52 -8.13
C ILE A 108 -10.26 0.50 -8.71
N MET A 109 -10.23 1.72 -8.21
CA MET A 109 -11.03 2.85 -8.68
C MET A 109 -10.15 4.02 -9.08
N ASP A 110 -10.56 4.77 -10.10
CA ASP A 110 -9.89 6.01 -10.50
C ASP A 110 -9.87 7.03 -9.35
N ARG A 111 -8.82 7.85 -9.29
CA ARG A 111 -8.66 8.82 -8.20
C ARG A 111 -9.60 10.02 -8.30
N LYS A 112 -10.03 10.37 -9.50
CA LYS A 112 -10.91 11.52 -9.75
C LYS A 112 -12.36 11.08 -9.90
N ASP A 113 -12.58 10.10 -10.74
CA ASP A 113 -13.91 9.62 -11.09
C ASP A 113 -14.29 8.39 -10.27
N LYS A 114 -15.58 8.05 -10.21
CA LYS A 114 -16.08 6.86 -9.50
C LYS A 114 -16.20 5.67 -10.48
N ILE A 115 -15.22 5.52 -11.35
CA ILE A 115 -15.16 4.43 -12.33
C ILE A 115 -14.05 3.45 -11.95
N ILE A 116 -14.18 2.23 -12.43
CA ILE A 116 -13.17 1.21 -12.20
C ILE A 116 -11.87 1.58 -12.94
N SER A 117 -10.73 1.38 -12.29
CA SER A 117 -9.41 1.60 -12.89
C SER A 117 -9.04 0.46 -13.87
N PRO A 118 -8.03 0.65 -14.74
CA PRO A 118 -7.48 -0.45 -15.55
C PRO A 118 -7.03 -1.66 -14.71
N LEU A 119 -6.36 -1.41 -13.57
CA LEU A 119 -5.97 -2.47 -12.63
C LEU A 119 -7.22 -3.13 -12.04
N GLY A 120 -8.22 -2.34 -11.63
CA GLY A 120 -9.47 -2.84 -11.07
C GLY A 120 -10.18 -3.80 -12.02
N ARG A 121 -10.20 -3.54 -13.35
CA ARG A 121 -10.78 -4.45 -14.35
C ARG A 121 -10.05 -5.79 -14.38
N ILE A 122 -8.72 -5.78 -14.38
CA ILE A 122 -7.92 -7.00 -14.35
C ILE A 122 -8.22 -7.81 -13.08
N LEU A 123 -8.32 -7.13 -11.93
CA LEU A 123 -8.61 -7.78 -10.66
C LEU A 123 -10.05 -8.33 -10.61
N ALA A 124 -11.02 -7.61 -11.15
CA ALA A 124 -12.41 -8.08 -11.25
C ALA A 124 -12.51 -9.38 -12.08
N ASP A 125 -11.85 -9.43 -13.25
CA ASP A 125 -11.81 -10.62 -14.09
C ASP A 125 -11.17 -11.83 -13.41
N LYS A 126 -10.24 -11.57 -12.45
CA LYS A 126 -9.52 -12.63 -11.73
C LYS A 126 -10.19 -13.04 -10.41
N TYR A 127 -11.07 -12.22 -9.86
CA TYR A 127 -11.57 -12.37 -8.49
C TYR A 127 -12.17 -13.75 -8.23
N ASN A 128 -13.04 -14.25 -9.09
CA ASN A 128 -13.70 -15.55 -8.93
C ASN A 128 -12.75 -16.76 -9.07
N GLN A 129 -11.58 -16.57 -9.70
CA GLN A 129 -10.59 -17.64 -9.92
C GLN A 129 -9.51 -17.66 -8.86
N ASP A 130 -9.17 -16.49 -8.31
CA ASP A 130 -8.01 -16.28 -7.45
C ASP A 130 -8.20 -15.05 -6.56
N HIS A 131 -9.23 -15.07 -5.72
CA HIS A 131 -9.56 -13.95 -4.85
C HIS A 131 -8.43 -13.59 -3.89
N LYS A 132 -7.65 -14.58 -3.39
CA LYS A 132 -6.50 -14.33 -2.52
C LYS A 132 -5.48 -13.41 -3.20
N SER A 133 -5.04 -13.73 -4.42
CA SER A 133 -4.10 -12.87 -5.16
C SER A 133 -4.66 -11.47 -5.43
N VAL A 134 -5.97 -11.32 -5.63
CA VAL A 134 -6.61 -10.00 -5.75
C VAL A 134 -6.47 -9.21 -4.45
N TRP A 135 -6.74 -9.82 -3.30
CA TRP A 135 -6.58 -9.18 -2.00
C TRP A 135 -5.10 -8.87 -1.68
N GLU A 136 -4.16 -9.73 -2.08
CA GLU A 136 -2.72 -9.47 -1.94
C GLU A 136 -2.28 -8.22 -2.72
N VAL A 137 -2.70 -8.08 -3.97
CA VAL A 137 -2.44 -6.88 -4.79
C VAL A 137 -3.07 -5.63 -4.15
N MET A 138 -4.32 -5.71 -3.71
CA MET A 138 -5.00 -4.61 -3.03
C MET A 138 -4.30 -4.23 -1.72
N TRP A 139 -3.82 -5.22 -0.95
CA TRP A 139 -3.09 -4.99 0.31
C TRP A 139 -1.78 -4.24 0.08
N ILE A 140 -1.01 -4.62 -0.96
CA ILE A 140 0.17 -3.89 -1.39
C ILE A 140 -0.16 -2.43 -1.71
N ASN A 141 -1.21 -2.18 -2.50
CA ASN A 141 -1.59 -0.83 -2.89
C ASN A 141 -2.07 0.00 -1.69
N MET A 142 -2.88 -0.61 -0.81
CA MET A 142 -3.33 0.04 0.42
C MET A 142 -2.17 0.42 1.34
N TYR A 143 -1.07 -0.35 1.37
CA TYR A 143 0.13 0.04 2.10
C TYR A 143 0.66 1.40 1.65
N TYR A 144 0.75 1.64 0.34
CA TYR A 144 1.29 2.90 -0.20
C TYR A 144 0.30 4.08 -0.16
N ASN A 145 -0.99 3.81 -0.08
CA ASN A 145 -2.03 4.83 -0.24
C ASN A 145 -2.81 5.13 1.05
N SER A 146 -2.73 4.28 2.08
CA SER A 146 -3.46 4.40 3.34
C SER A 146 -2.53 4.55 4.53
N LEU A 147 -2.58 5.68 5.23
CA LEU A 147 -1.80 5.89 6.47
C LEU A 147 -2.12 4.86 7.55
N ALA A 148 -3.38 4.42 7.65
CA ALA A 148 -3.79 3.43 8.63
C ALA A 148 -3.17 2.05 8.34
N VAL A 149 -3.20 1.62 7.06
CA VAL A 149 -2.60 0.34 6.64
C VAL A 149 -1.07 0.41 6.73
N GLN A 150 -0.46 1.51 6.30
CA GLN A 150 0.98 1.72 6.42
C GLN A 150 1.44 1.64 7.88
N PHE A 151 0.76 2.37 8.79
CA PHE A 151 1.05 2.29 10.21
C PHE A 151 0.95 0.85 10.72
N TYR A 152 -0.14 0.17 10.40
CA TYR A 152 -0.39 -1.20 10.85
C TYR A 152 0.71 -2.17 10.40
N ILE A 153 1.05 -2.15 9.11
CA ILE A 153 2.09 -3.02 8.54
C ILE A 153 3.47 -2.74 9.14
N ASP A 154 3.81 -1.46 9.33
CA ASP A 154 5.13 -1.08 9.80
C ASP A 154 5.36 -1.28 11.31
N ASN A 155 4.28 -1.33 12.12
CA ASN A 155 4.39 -1.32 13.58
C ASN A 155 3.79 -2.54 14.30
N ILE A 156 3.01 -3.37 13.61
CA ILE A 156 2.43 -4.59 14.20
C ILE A 156 3.18 -5.81 13.68
N ASP A 157 3.97 -6.42 14.54
CA ASP A 157 4.80 -7.58 14.21
C ASP A 157 3.95 -8.84 14.05
N PHE A 158 4.50 -9.79 13.28
CA PHE A 158 3.92 -11.13 13.12
C PHE A 158 4.12 -12.00 14.36
N GLY A 159 3.19 -12.93 14.59
CA GLY A 159 3.29 -13.96 15.63
C GLY A 159 2.98 -13.49 17.05
N ARG A 160 2.66 -12.22 17.25
CA ARG A 160 2.33 -11.65 18.56
C ARG A 160 0.90 -11.11 18.58
N PRO A 161 0.08 -11.44 19.62
CA PRO A 161 -1.19 -10.76 19.84
C PRO A 161 -0.96 -9.34 20.39
N TYR A 162 -1.65 -8.38 19.82
CA TYR A 162 -1.70 -6.99 20.27
C TYR A 162 -3.09 -6.66 20.77
N GLU A 163 -3.21 -6.17 22.00
CA GLU A 163 -4.48 -5.64 22.49
C GLU A 163 -4.84 -4.35 21.73
N LYS A 164 -6.14 -4.12 21.52
CA LYS A 164 -6.60 -2.91 20.84
C LYS A 164 -6.06 -1.63 21.48
N LYS A 165 -5.99 -1.59 22.81
CA LYS A 165 -5.45 -0.44 23.55
C LYS A 165 -3.96 -0.22 23.29
N GLU A 166 -3.18 -1.29 23.18
CA GLU A 166 -1.76 -1.22 22.85
C GLU A 166 -1.56 -0.61 21.46
N ILE A 167 -2.32 -1.07 20.45
CA ILE A 167 -2.26 -0.51 19.10
C ILE A 167 -2.61 0.99 19.11
N LEU A 168 -3.62 1.39 19.87
CA LEU A 168 -3.96 2.81 20.01
C LEU A 168 -2.84 3.64 20.62
N THR A 169 -2.13 3.12 21.60
CA THR A 169 -0.95 3.78 22.19
C THR A 169 0.14 3.96 21.13
N LEU A 170 0.47 2.90 20.37
CA LEU A 170 1.43 2.98 19.27
C LEU A 170 0.98 3.98 18.18
N MET A 171 -0.32 4.04 17.88
CA MET A 171 -0.86 5.04 16.96
C MET A 171 -0.73 6.48 17.49
N ALA A 172 -0.98 6.69 18.77
CA ALA A 172 -0.83 8.01 19.39
C ALA A 172 0.63 8.50 19.34
N ASP A 173 1.58 7.61 19.55
CA ASP A 173 3.02 7.90 19.44
C ASP A 173 3.42 8.20 17.98
N ALA A 174 2.88 7.45 17.02
CA ALA A 174 3.18 7.64 15.58
C ALA A 174 2.50 8.89 14.99
N PHE A 175 1.36 9.32 15.54
CA PHE A 175 0.56 10.44 15.03
C PHE A 175 0.34 11.52 16.11
N PRO A 176 1.41 12.18 16.59
CA PRO A 176 1.31 13.16 17.68
C PRO A 176 0.40 14.32 17.28
N GLY A 177 -0.49 14.69 18.18
CA GLY A 177 -1.44 15.80 17.99
C GLY A 177 -2.79 15.39 17.36
N ILE A 178 -3.00 14.09 17.09
CA ILE A 178 -4.32 13.56 16.76
C ILE A 178 -4.97 13.02 18.05
N ALA A 179 -6.23 13.40 18.28
CA ALA A 179 -6.97 12.92 19.44
C ALA A 179 -7.17 11.39 19.37
N GLU A 180 -7.06 10.69 20.49
CA GLU A 180 -7.24 9.23 20.58
C GLU A 180 -8.62 8.80 20.04
N ALA A 181 -9.66 9.57 20.28
CA ALA A 181 -10.99 9.33 19.72
C ALA A 181 -10.98 9.27 18.19
N THR A 182 -10.17 10.10 17.53
CA THR A 182 -9.99 10.08 16.07
C THR A 182 -9.19 8.85 15.64
N LEU A 183 -8.17 8.45 16.38
CA LEU A 183 -7.35 7.26 16.09
C LEU A 183 -8.12 5.95 16.27
N ASN A 184 -9.17 5.93 17.09
CA ASN A 184 -10.07 4.78 17.20
C ASN A 184 -10.81 4.47 15.88
N ASN A 185 -11.05 5.46 15.02
CA ASN A 185 -11.76 5.25 13.74
C ASN A 185 -10.95 4.36 12.78
N PRO A 186 -9.71 4.71 12.39
CA PRO A 186 -8.91 3.87 11.50
C PRO A 186 -8.64 2.48 12.08
N LEU A 187 -8.39 2.37 13.39
CA LEU A 187 -8.26 1.06 14.02
C LEU A 187 -9.56 0.26 13.96
N GLY A 188 -10.71 0.90 14.18
CA GLY A 188 -12.02 0.29 14.00
C GLY A 188 -12.26 -0.18 12.57
N ALA A 189 -11.84 0.60 11.57
CA ALA A 189 -11.92 0.24 10.17
C ALA A 189 -11.04 -0.98 9.84
N LEU A 190 -9.80 -1.05 10.33
CA LEU A 190 -8.94 -2.23 10.17
C LEU A 190 -9.54 -3.48 10.84
N CYS A 191 -10.01 -3.38 12.09
CA CYS A 191 -10.68 -4.49 12.77
C CYS A 191 -11.92 -4.97 11.98
N SER A 192 -12.69 -4.03 11.44
CA SER A 192 -13.85 -4.34 10.61
C SER A 192 -13.48 -5.02 9.30
N MET A 193 -12.37 -4.64 8.69
CA MET A 193 -11.85 -5.25 7.46
C MET A 193 -11.30 -6.65 7.70
N PHE A 194 -10.68 -6.91 8.85
CA PHE A 194 -10.18 -8.23 9.22
C PHE A 194 -11.29 -9.21 9.64
N GLY A 195 -12.52 -8.76 9.81
CA GLY A 195 -13.66 -9.62 10.01
C GLY A 195 -14.00 -9.95 11.46
N ILE A 196 -14.53 -9.00 12.23
CA ILE A 196 -14.99 -9.27 13.61
C ILE A 196 -16.12 -10.30 13.64
N ASN A 197 -16.98 -10.33 12.63
CA ASN A 197 -18.16 -11.20 12.55
C ASN A 197 -18.32 -11.86 11.18
N GLU A 198 -17.39 -11.69 10.28
CA GLU A 198 -17.42 -12.19 8.91
C GLU A 198 -16.04 -12.71 8.56
N MET A 199 -15.97 -13.83 7.85
CA MET A 199 -14.71 -14.31 7.28
C MET A 199 -14.19 -13.28 6.30
N SER A 200 -12.90 -12.98 6.39
CA SER A 200 -12.23 -11.99 5.57
C SER A 200 -10.94 -12.60 5.03
N CYS A 201 -10.72 -12.48 3.73
CA CYS A 201 -9.49 -12.97 3.11
C CYS A 201 -8.23 -12.42 3.80
N LEU A 202 -8.24 -11.14 4.19
CA LEU A 202 -7.12 -10.53 4.92
C LEU A 202 -6.94 -11.10 6.32
N GLY A 203 -8.03 -11.41 7.04
CA GLY A 203 -7.98 -12.00 8.38
C GLY A 203 -7.61 -13.48 8.35
N ASP A 204 -8.36 -14.28 7.62
CA ASP A 204 -8.32 -15.75 7.71
C ASP A 204 -7.27 -16.36 6.76
N GLU A 205 -7.29 -16.00 5.47
CA GLU A 205 -6.42 -16.64 4.47
C GLU A 205 -5.03 -16.03 4.42
N MET A 206 -4.93 -14.71 4.54
CA MET A 206 -3.65 -14.00 4.49
C MET A 206 -3.03 -13.77 5.87
N GLY A 207 -3.74 -14.11 6.95
CA GLY A 207 -3.25 -13.97 8.32
C GLY A 207 -2.91 -12.53 8.76
N GLN A 208 -3.40 -11.52 8.05
CA GLN A 208 -3.02 -10.13 8.33
C GLN A 208 -3.68 -9.57 9.58
N GLY A 209 -4.71 -10.22 10.12
CA GLY A 209 -5.41 -9.72 11.29
C GLY A 209 -6.37 -10.75 11.87
N LEU A 210 -5.86 -11.85 12.45
CA LEU A 210 -6.69 -12.77 13.22
C LEU A 210 -7.22 -12.08 14.47
N ILE A 211 -8.54 -11.97 14.55
CA ILE A 211 -9.20 -11.24 15.63
C ILE A 211 -9.66 -12.20 16.72
N GLU A 212 -9.20 -11.98 17.95
CA GLU A 212 -9.83 -12.51 19.14
C GLU A 212 -10.86 -11.50 19.64
N ALA A 213 -12.15 -11.91 19.69
CA ALA A 213 -13.23 -11.05 20.14
C ALA A 213 -13.95 -11.61 21.36
N LYS A 214 -14.46 -10.71 22.20
CA LYS A 214 -15.42 -11.03 23.27
C LYS A 214 -16.75 -10.36 22.95
N GLY A 215 -17.68 -11.13 22.40
CA GLY A 215 -18.91 -10.60 21.83
C GLY A 215 -18.61 -9.71 20.62
N LYS A 216 -19.03 -8.44 20.65
CA LYS A 216 -18.77 -7.47 19.59
C LYS A 216 -17.45 -6.66 19.78
N SER A 217 -16.73 -6.93 20.88
CA SER A 217 -15.52 -6.16 21.25
C SER A 217 -14.27 -6.92 20.83
N VAL A 218 -13.41 -6.29 20.04
CA VAL A 218 -12.07 -6.80 19.72
C VAL A 218 -11.22 -6.77 20.98
N LYS A 219 -10.67 -7.91 21.37
CA LYS A 219 -9.73 -8.06 22.47
C LYS A 219 -8.31 -7.93 21.96
N SER A 220 -7.93 -8.72 20.99
CA SER A 220 -6.60 -8.70 20.39
C SER A 220 -6.63 -8.95 18.88
N ILE A 221 -5.57 -8.55 18.23
CA ILE A 221 -5.29 -8.78 16.81
C ILE A 221 -3.92 -9.43 16.71
N THR A 222 -3.82 -10.50 15.93
CA THR A 222 -2.57 -11.20 15.67
C THR A 222 -2.33 -11.28 14.18
N ARG A 223 -1.12 -10.93 13.72
CA ARG A 223 -0.67 -11.21 12.36
C ARG A 223 0.05 -12.56 12.34
N THR A 224 -0.29 -13.42 11.39
CA THR A 224 0.38 -14.70 11.15
C THR A 224 1.00 -14.68 9.76
N THR A 225 2.12 -15.36 9.61
CA THR A 225 2.82 -15.44 8.32
C THR A 225 2.00 -16.27 7.32
N ASP A 226 1.92 -15.80 6.09
CA ASP A 226 1.44 -16.61 4.97
C ASP A 226 2.66 -17.21 4.26
N PRO A 227 2.87 -18.52 4.35
CA PRO A 227 4.08 -19.15 3.81
C PRO A 227 4.10 -19.22 2.28
N TYR A 228 2.96 -18.95 1.62
CA TYR A 228 2.86 -19.09 0.17
C TYR A 228 2.28 -17.85 -0.49
N ILE A 229 3.15 -17.12 -1.17
CA ILE A 229 2.78 -16.01 -2.05
C ILE A 229 3.24 -16.33 -3.47
N LYS A 230 2.34 -16.14 -4.43
CA LYS A 230 2.63 -16.43 -5.83
C LYS A 230 3.75 -15.53 -6.36
N PRO A 231 4.65 -16.04 -7.23
CA PRO A 231 5.73 -15.25 -7.82
C PRO A 231 5.24 -13.96 -8.52
N ALA A 232 4.05 -13.98 -9.12
CA ALA A 232 3.45 -12.80 -9.75
C ALA A 232 3.15 -11.68 -8.73
N ILE A 233 2.73 -12.03 -7.52
CA ILE A 233 2.49 -11.07 -6.43
C ILE A 233 3.80 -10.53 -5.90
N ILE A 234 4.81 -11.37 -5.75
CA ILE A 234 6.16 -10.93 -5.39
C ILE A 234 6.69 -9.93 -6.42
N ALA A 235 6.56 -10.23 -7.72
CA ALA A 235 6.96 -9.33 -8.79
C ALA A 235 6.21 -7.99 -8.73
N TYR A 236 4.90 -8.02 -8.49
CA TYR A 236 4.10 -6.81 -8.32
C TYR A 236 4.55 -6.00 -7.09
N PHE A 237 4.79 -6.66 -5.96
CA PHE A 237 5.34 -6.02 -4.77
C PHE A 237 6.68 -5.33 -5.06
N LEU A 238 7.62 -6.03 -5.69
CA LEU A 238 8.94 -5.49 -6.04
C LEU A 238 8.82 -4.26 -6.94
N TYR A 239 7.91 -4.29 -7.92
CA TYR A 239 7.62 -3.14 -8.76
C TYR A 239 7.13 -1.94 -7.95
N LYS A 240 6.12 -2.12 -7.08
CA LYS A 240 5.58 -1.06 -6.23
C LYS A 240 6.61 -0.53 -5.23
N TYR A 241 7.42 -1.42 -4.66
CA TYR A 241 8.51 -1.04 -3.77
C TYR A 241 9.57 -0.20 -4.48
N ALA A 242 10.00 -0.61 -5.67
CA ALA A 242 10.95 0.12 -6.50
C ALA A 242 10.41 1.49 -6.92
N GLU A 243 9.16 1.54 -7.36
CA GLU A 243 8.46 2.78 -7.72
C GLU A 243 8.43 3.77 -6.55
N ALA A 244 8.02 3.31 -5.36
CA ALA A 244 7.93 4.15 -4.16
C ALA A 244 9.30 4.72 -3.71
N HIS A 245 10.38 3.99 -3.98
CA HIS A 245 11.74 4.42 -3.65
C HIS A 245 12.47 5.11 -4.82
N GLY A 246 11.82 5.26 -5.97
CA GLY A 246 12.43 5.85 -7.18
C GLY A 246 13.65 5.08 -7.67
N ARG A 247 13.70 3.77 -7.49
CA ARG A 247 14.82 2.89 -7.81
C ARG A 247 14.35 1.68 -8.60
N TYR A 248 15.17 1.27 -9.56
CA TYR A 248 14.89 0.07 -10.39
C TYR A 248 15.87 -1.09 -10.10
N SER A 249 16.79 -0.88 -9.17
CA SER A 249 17.71 -1.91 -8.66
C SER A 249 17.55 -2.01 -7.15
N LEU A 250 17.25 -3.20 -6.66
CA LEU A 250 17.01 -3.51 -5.26
C LEU A 250 17.98 -4.58 -4.82
N ARG A 251 18.51 -4.45 -3.60
CA ARG A 251 19.26 -5.53 -2.96
C ARG A 251 18.30 -6.38 -2.16
N VAL A 252 18.43 -7.70 -2.26
CA VAL A 252 17.59 -8.62 -1.46
C VAL A 252 17.68 -8.31 0.04
N SER A 253 18.87 -7.94 0.55
CA SER A 253 19.04 -7.55 1.94
C SER A 253 18.19 -6.36 2.38
N GLU A 254 17.87 -5.44 1.47
CA GLU A 254 17.02 -4.28 1.78
C GLU A 254 15.56 -4.67 2.01
N LEU A 255 15.10 -5.75 1.36
CA LEU A 255 13.74 -6.27 1.47
C LEU A 255 13.46 -6.98 2.80
N PHE A 256 14.54 -7.33 3.55
CA PHE A 256 14.51 -8.02 4.84
C PHE A 256 15.18 -7.21 5.95
N ASP A 257 15.51 -5.94 5.71
CA ASP A 257 16.02 -5.04 6.77
C ASP A 257 14.82 -4.51 7.59
N ARG A 258 14.76 -4.88 8.85
CA ARG A 258 13.69 -4.48 9.79
C ARG A 258 13.60 -2.98 10.00
N ASN A 259 14.67 -2.23 9.74
CA ASN A 259 14.68 -0.77 9.84
C ASN A 259 13.99 -0.12 8.62
N ASN A 260 13.87 -0.83 7.51
CA ASN A 260 13.17 -0.34 6.33
C ASN A 260 11.66 -0.51 6.51
N LYS A 261 10.91 0.45 5.97
CA LYS A 261 9.45 0.42 5.94
C LYS A 261 8.94 -0.32 4.71
N GLY A 262 7.79 -1.00 4.85
CA GLY A 262 7.12 -1.66 3.75
C GLY A 262 7.93 -2.73 3.05
N THR A 263 8.83 -3.39 3.76
CA THR A 263 9.57 -4.55 3.22
C THR A 263 8.61 -5.73 3.00
N ILE A 264 9.02 -6.69 2.18
CA ILE A 264 8.20 -7.87 1.92
C ILE A 264 7.95 -8.69 3.19
N GLU A 265 8.95 -8.73 4.09
CA GLU A 265 8.81 -9.32 5.42
C GLU A 265 7.71 -8.62 6.22
N LYS A 266 7.66 -7.28 6.20
CA LYS A 266 6.62 -6.52 6.92
C LYS A 266 5.25 -6.64 6.30
N VAL A 267 5.14 -6.67 4.97
CA VAL A 267 3.85 -6.73 4.28
C VAL A 267 3.22 -8.11 4.41
N PHE A 268 4.00 -9.18 4.28
CA PHE A 268 3.50 -10.55 4.17
C PHE A 268 4.03 -11.52 5.21
N GLY A 269 5.07 -11.18 5.96
CA GLY A 269 5.72 -12.07 6.90
C GLY A 269 6.59 -13.15 6.26
N ILE A 270 6.92 -13.00 4.98
CA ILE A 270 7.79 -13.96 4.29
C ILE A 270 9.21 -13.87 4.84
N SER A 271 9.80 -15.01 5.19
CA SER A 271 11.21 -15.06 5.55
C SER A 271 12.10 -14.94 4.31
N ARG A 272 13.35 -14.55 4.52
CA ARG A 272 14.32 -14.50 3.42
C ARG A 272 14.54 -15.86 2.76
N SER A 273 14.56 -16.94 3.55
CA SER A 273 14.70 -18.30 3.03
C SER A 273 13.52 -18.71 2.13
N ASP A 274 12.29 -18.32 2.48
CA ASP A 274 11.11 -18.63 1.67
C ASP A 274 11.05 -17.79 0.38
N PHE A 275 11.64 -16.61 0.41
CA PHE A 275 11.72 -15.72 -0.76
C PHE A 275 12.78 -16.18 -1.78
N GLU A 276 13.89 -16.75 -1.32
CA GLU A 276 15.01 -17.19 -2.16
C GLU A 276 14.79 -18.62 -2.76
N ASN A 277 13.79 -19.38 -2.29
CA ASN A 277 13.38 -20.69 -2.79
C ASN A 277 12.23 -20.61 -3.80
#